data_f34e93ddb5807c22f0f35f0821c0306b
#
_entry.id   f34e93ddb5807c22f0f35f0821c0306b
#
_cell.length_a   1.000
_cell.length_b   1.000
_cell.length_c   1.000
_cell.angle_alpha   90.00
_cell.angle_beta   90.00
_cell.angle_gamma   90.00
#
_symmetry.space_group_name_H-M   'P 1'
#
loop_
_entity.id
_entity.type
_entity.pdbx_description
1 polymer ?
#
loop_
_entity_poly.entity_id
_entity_poly.type
_entity_poly.pdbx_seq_one_letter_code
_entity_poly.pdbx_strand_id
1 'polypeptide(L)'
;NIISSESEKKKGKEMILKQGLKSTKENDEKVISKLKNMSDLTWAYIAGWIDGDGFISTLKTKHGHNARRIGIKLIDREIIEWFADLFHTSVITATEDRREDGYNRKTQYITGVSGLRARYICEKIRPYLIEKTKNAEKFLRSFKDYPIKTVPYMQHTDEEFMAWFTGYCEAEGTFNISKTCKNKINSKGEHYKYMAPPEVKFELVNTNESIIRYCKTRLEKMGFFIQKIGFRKGRHTFFGAKGTKDRRIVKKKDLFRLFLASSSAQILYRSMLP
;
A
#
# COMPACT_ATOMS: atom_id res chain seq x y z
N ASN A 1 -24.94 33.46 -29.60
CA ASN A 1 -25.54 32.35 -28.89
C ASN A 1 -24.62 31.15 -28.92
N ILE A 2 -23.64 31.15 -28.05
CA ILE A 2 -22.85 29.93 -27.74
C ILE A 2 -22.67 29.96 -26.22
N ILE A 3 -23.64 29.39 -25.53
CA ILE A 3 -23.47 28.95 -24.14
C ILE A 3 -23.28 27.44 -24.23
N SER A 4 -22.06 27.01 -24.45
CA SER A 4 -21.67 25.61 -24.27
C SER A 4 -21.30 25.40 -22.81
N SER A 5 -22.05 24.58 -22.17
CA SER A 5 -22.04 24.26 -20.77
C SER A 5 -20.65 23.87 -20.24
N GLU A 6 -20.14 24.63 -19.31
CA GLU A 6 -18.94 24.32 -18.50
C GLU A 6 -19.08 23.10 -17.59
N SER A 7 -20.25 22.45 -17.57
CA SER A 7 -20.52 21.28 -16.73
C SER A 7 -19.94 19.95 -17.26
N GLU A 8 -19.55 19.87 -18.53
CA GLU A 8 -19.00 18.65 -19.14
C GLU A 8 -17.48 18.49 -19.02
N LYS A 9 -16.76 19.51 -18.56
CA LYS A 9 -15.28 19.48 -18.47
C LYS A 9 -14.71 18.80 -17.22
N LYS A 10 -15.53 18.26 -16.31
CA LYS A 10 -15.07 17.77 -14.99
C LYS A 10 -15.13 16.26 -14.76
N LYS A 11 -15.47 15.44 -15.75
CA LYS A 11 -15.27 14.00 -15.63
C LYS A 11 -14.03 13.62 -16.41
N GLY A 12 -12.91 13.52 -15.70
CA GLY A 12 -11.72 12.92 -16.27
C GLY A 12 -12.07 11.51 -16.76
N LYS A 13 -11.78 11.21 -18.04
CA LYS A 13 -12.08 9.90 -18.65
C LYS A 13 -11.19 8.85 -18.01
N GLU A 14 -11.79 7.92 -17.25
CA GLU A 14 -11.12 6.66 -16.94
C GLU A 14 -10.83 5.93 -18.24
N MET A 15 -9.56 5.68 -18.52
CA MET A 15 -9.14 4.93 -19.70
C MET A 15 -8.79 3.51 -19.27
N ILE A 16 -9.45 2.54 -19.87
CA ILE A 16 -9.11 1.12 -19.67
C ILE A 16 -7.83 0.85 -20.46
N LEU A 17 -6.73 0.55 -19.74
CA LEU A 17 -5.43 0.24 -20.36
C LEU A 17 -5.28 -1.24 -20.67
N LYS A 18 -5.94 -2.10 -19.89
CA LYS A 18 -5.92 -3.55 -20.05
C LYS A 18 -7.30 -4.10 -19.71
N GLN A 19 -7.87 -4.88 -20.62
CA GLN A 19 -9.12 -5.56 -20.36
C GLN A 19 -8.87 -6.91 -19.69
N GLY A 20 -9.50 -7.11 -18.52
CA GLY A 20 -9.59 -8.41 -17.86
C GLY A 20 -10.95 -9.07 -18.08
N LEU A 21 -11.11 -10.26 -17.54
CA LEU A 21 -12.38 -10.98 -17.59
C LEU A 21 -13.46 -10.24 -16.79
N LYS A 22 -14.61 -9.99 -17.42
CA LYS A 22 -15.81 -9.49 -16.70
C LYS A 22 -16.16 -10.43 -15.55
N SER A 23 -16.60 -9.86 -14.41
CA SER A 23 -17.06 -10.66 -13.27
C SER A 23 -18.43 -11.24 -13.58
N THR A 24 -18.44 -12.48 -14.05
CA THR A 24 -19.58 -13.37 -14.16
C THR A 24 -19.31 -14.57 -13.27
N LYS A 25 -20.34 -15.31 -12.86
CA LYS A 25 -20.17 -16.50 -12.01
C LYS A 25 -19.19 -17.50 -12.63
N GLU A 26 -19.34 -17.81 -13.90
CA GLU A 26 -18.49 -18.75 -14.65
C GLU A 26 -17.03 -18.26 -14.73
N ASN A 27 -16.81 -17.01 -15.09
CA ASN A 27 -15.47 -16.44 -15.16
C ASN A 27 -14.80 -16.39 -13.77
N ASP A 28 -15.56 -16.06 -12.74
CA ASP A 28 -15.04 -16.02 -11.36
C ASP A 28 -14.65 -17.42 -10.89
N GLU A 29 -15.45 -18.45 -11.14
CA GLU A 29 -15.15 -19.86 -10.82
C GLU A 29 -13.90 -20.35 -11.55
N LYS A 30 -13.75 -20.02 -12.84
CA LYS A 30 -12.56 -20.35 -13.64
C LYS A 30 -11.29 -19.70 -13.09
N VAL A 31 -11.35 -18.44 -12.69
CA VAL A 31 -10.20 -17.75 -12.09
C VAL A 31 -9.90 -18.31 -10.70
N ILE A 32 -10.93 -18.52 -9.87
CA ILE A 32 -10.77 -19.10 -8.53
C ILE A 32 -10.10 -20.46 -8.59
N SER A 33 -10.44 -21.31 -9.59
CA SER A 33 -9.81 -22.62 -9.75
C SER A 33 -8.30 -22.53 -9.95
N LYS A 34 -7.82 -21.52 -10.68
CA LYS A 34 -6.38 -21.27 -10.85
C LYS A 34 -5.73 -20.75 -9.57
N LEU A 35 -6.43 -19.87 -8.84
CA LEU A 35 -5.92 -19.28 -7.60
C LEU A 35 -5.83 -20.29 -6.45
N LYS A 36 -6.52 -21.43 -6.52
CA LYS A 36 -6.45 -22.49 -5.47
C LYS A 36 -5.07 -23.05 -5.27
N ASN A 37 -4.22 -23.02 -6.29
CA ASN A 37 -2.86 -23.59 -6.25
C ASN A 37 -1.81 -22.57 -5.74
N MET A 38 -2.21 -21.36 -5.38
CA MET A 38 -1.30 -20.37 -4.81
C MET A 38 -0.89 -20.74 -3.39
N SER A 39 0.40 -20.57 -3.10
CA SER A 39 0.96 -20.84 -1.77
C SER A 39 0.47 -19.83 -0.72
N ASP A 40 0.50 -20.23 0.53
CA ASP A 40 0.16 -19.36 1.66
C ASP A 40 1.11 -18.15 1.74
N LEU A 41 2.39 -18.32 1.40
CA LEU A 41 3.36 -17.22 1.33
C LEU A 41 2.98 -16.18 0.26
N THR A 42 2.47 -16.62 -0.89
CA THR A 42 1.97 -15.71 -1.92
C THR A 42 0.75 -14.92 -1.42
N TRP A 43 -0.16 -15.58 -0.68
CA TRP A 43 -1.31 -14.89 -0.08
C TRP A 43 -0.89 -13.91 1.01
N ALA A 44 0.12 -14.25 1.81
CA ALA A 44 0.70 -13.36 2.80
C ALA A 44 1.33 -12.12 2.14
N TYR A 45 2.10 -12.31 1.07
CA TYR A 45 2.69 -11.22 0.29
C TYR A 45 1.62 -10.25 -0.28
N ILE A 46 0.55 -10.81 -0.88
CA ILE A 46 -0.59 -10.02 -1.38
C ILE A 46 -1.28 -9.27 -0.24
N ALA A 47 -1.43 -9.90 0.93
CA ALA A 47 -2.01 -9.25 2.10
C ALA A 47 -1.18 -8.04 2.55
N GLY A 48 0.15 -8.12 2.48
CA GLY A 48 1.06 -7.00 2.74
C GLY A 48 0.80 -5.81 1.81
N TRP A 49 0.70 -6.05 0.52
CA TRP A 49 0.32 -5.02 -0.47
C TRP A 49 -1.07 -4.42 -0.17
N ILE A 50 -2.04 -5.26 0.17
CA ILE A 50 -3.39 -4.78 0.49
C ILE A 50 -3.38 -3.95 1.78
N ASP A 51 -2.61 -4.33 2.80
CA ASP A 51 -2.48 -3.56 4.04
C ASP A 51 -1.82 -2.18 3.80
N GLY A 52 -0.85 -2.11 2.89
CA GLY A 52 -0.26 -0.83 2.47
C GLY A 52 -1.22 -0.03 1.57
N ASP A 53 -1.06 -0.14 0.29
CA ASP A 53 -1.74 0.67 -0.74
C ASP A 53 -3.06 0.10 -1.27
N GLY A 54 -3.48 -1.07 -0.77
CA GLY A 54 -4.72 -1.71 -1.19
C GLY A 54 -5.98 -1.11 -0.56
N PHE A 55 -7.12 -1.51 -1.09
CA PHE A 55 -8.42 -1.20 -0.52
C PHE A 55 -9.33 -2.42 -0.47
N ILE A 56 -10.11 -2.51 0.61
CA ILE A 56 -11.21 -3.44 0.78
C ILE A 56 -12.45 -2.59 1.08
N SER A 57 -13.39 -2.56 0.15
CA SER A 57 -14.52 -1.63 0.24
C SER A 57 -15.87 -2.31 0.02
N THR A 58 -16.85 -1.83 0.78
CA THR A 58 -18.28 -2.11 0.57
C THR A 58 -18.97 -0.78 0.47
N LEU A 59 -19.30 -0.37 -0.74
CA LEU A 59 -19.96 0.90 -1.03
C LEU A 59 -21.41 0.64 -1.43
N LYS A 60 -22.34 1.45 -0.91
CA LYS A 60 -23.69 1.50 -1.45
C LYS A 60 -23.67 2.30 -2.74
N THR A 61 -24.08 1.71 -3.84
CA THR A 61 -24.27 2.43 -5.10
C THR A 61 -25.47 3.38 -5.00
N LYS A 62 -25.59 4.32 -5.93
CA LYS A 62 -26.75 5.22 -6.02
C LYS A 62 -28.09 4.47 -6.13
N HIS A 63 -28.06 3.23 -6.60
CA HIS A 63 -29.23 2.35 -6.76
C HIS A 63 -29.42 1.38 -5.56
N GLY A 64 -28.76 1.63 -4.42
CA GLY A 64 -28.91 0.82 -3.22
C GLY A 64 -28.16 -0.52 -3.21
N HIS A 65 -27.50 -0.90 -4.31
CA HIS A 65 -26.72 -2.13 -4.37
C HIS A 65 -25.38 -1.98 -3.64
N ASN A 66 -24.92 -3.02 -2.98
CA ASN A 66 -23.60 -3.06 -2.36
C ASN A 66 -22.53 -3.37 -3.43
N ALA A 67 -21.73 -2.39 -3.81
CA ALA A 67 -20.54 -2.62 -4.60
C ALA A 67 -19.41 -3.10 -3.68
N ARG A 68 -19.04 -4.38 -3.83
CA ARG A 68 -17.99 -5.03 -3.05
C ARG A 68 -16.75 -5.15 -3.92
N ARG A 69 -15.67 -4.48 -3.54
CA ARG A 69 -14.42 -4.48 -4.31
C ARG A 69 -13.21 -4.63 -3.40
N ILE A 70 -12.23 -5.37 -3.89
CA ILE A 70 -10.88 -5.43 -3.36
C ILE A 70 -9.90 -5.10 -4.48
N GLY A 71 -8.88 -4.32 -4.21
CA GLY A 71 -7.93 -3.93 -5.23
C GLY A 71 -6.82 -3.02 -4.71
N ILE A 72 -6.05 -2.49 -5.63
CA ILE A 72 -4.88 -1.64 -5.38
C ILE A 72 -4.92 -0.43 -6.30
N LYS A 73 -4.39 0.69 -5.81
CA LYS A 73 -4.27 1.93 -6.56
C LYS A 73 -2.88 2.53 -6.35
N LEU A 74 -2.07 2.56 -7.41
CA LEU A 74 -0.66 2.98 -7.38
C LEU A 74 -0.32 3.91 -8.55
N ILE A 75 0.84 4.54 -8.45
CA ILE A 75 1.49 5.24 -9.57
C ILE A 75 2.36 4.30 -10.40
N ASP A 76 2.75 3.16 -9.85
CA ASP A 76 3.54 2.15 -10.52
C ASP A 76 2.62 1.23 -11.35
N ARG A 77 2.78 1.33 -12.66
CA ARG A 77 1.95 0.61 -13.61
C ARG A 77 2.28 -0.88 -13.67
N GLU A 78 3.56 -1.24 -13.57
CA GLU A 78 4.01 -2.63 -13.70
C GLU A 78 3.45 -3.50 -12.57
N ILE A 79 3.47 -2.98 -11.36
CA ILE A 79 2.88 -3.67 -10.18
C ILE A 79 1.37 -3.84 -10.36
N ILE A 80 0.68 -2.81 -10.81
CA ILE A 80 -0.77 -2.89 -11.06
C ILE A 80 -1.09 -3.89 -12.17
N GLU A 81 -0.28 -3.96 -13.22
CA GLU A 81 -0.45 -4.95 -14.30
C GLU A 81 -0.20 -6.37 -13.79
N TRP A 82 0.80 -6.57 -12.94
CA TRP A 82 1.03 -7.86 -12.29
C TRP A 82 -0.19 -8.33 -11.48
N PHE A 83 -0.78 -7.46 -10.64
CA PHE A 83 -2.01 -7.78 -9.92
C PHE A 83 -3.20 -8.03 -10.86
N ALA A 84 -3.30 -7.26 -11.94
CA ALA A 84 -4.36 -7.44 -12.92
C ALA A 84 -4.26 -8.78 -13.64
N ASP A 85 -3.05 -9.22 -13.97
CA ASP A 85 -2.79 -10.52 -14.56
C ASP A 85 -3.11 -11.66 -13.58
N LEU A 86 -2.61 -11.55 -12.35
CA LEU A 86 -2.82 -12.54 -11.31
C LEU A 86 -4.32 -12.78 -11.05
N PHE A 87 -5.11 -11.72 -11.00
CA PHE A 87 -6.53 -11.80 -10.70
C PHE A 87 -7.42 -11.75 -11.95
N HIS A 88 -6.84 -11.78 -13.16
CA HIS A 88 -7.55 -11.66 -14.43
C HIS A 88 -8.55 -10.51 -14.48
N THR A 89 -8.12 -9.34 -14.06
CA THR A 89 -8.94 -8.13 -13.99
C THR A 89 -8.38 -7.02 -14.88
N SER A 90 -9.13 -5.93 -15.00
CA SER A 90 -8.76 -4.79 -15.84
C SER A 90 -7.87 -3.80 -15.08
N VAL A 91 -6.99 -3.14 -15.83
CA VAL A 91 -6.24 -1.96 -15.38
C VAL A 91 -6.93 -0.71 -15.92
N ILE A 92 -7.24 0.21 -15.03
CA ILE A 92 -7.88 1.48 -15.35
C ILE A 92 -6.95 2.61 -14.93
N THR A 93 -6.80 3.63 -15.76
CA THR A 93 -6.20 4.90 -15.33
C THR A 93 -7.21 5.61 -14.43
N ALA A 94 -6.84 5.82 -13.19
CA ALA A 94 -7.57 6.76 -12.37
C ALA A 94 -7.23 8.16 -12.89
N THR A 95 -8.23 8.88 -13.38
CA THR A 95 -8.04 10.25 -13.82
C THR A 95 -7.53 11.09 -12.67
N GLU A 96 -6.52 11.88 -12.99
CA GLU A 96 -6.01 12.90 -12.09
C GLU A 96 -7.18 13.77 -11.64
N ASP A 97 -7.46 13.74 -10.36
CA ASP A 97 -8.23 14.81 -9.72
C ASP A 97 -7.31 16.05 -9.78
N ARG A 98 -7.38 16.76 -10.91
CA ARG A 98 -6.71 18.07 -11.08
C ARG A 98 -7.40 19.03 -10.16
N ARG A 99 -7.11 18.91 -8.87
CA ARG A 99 -7.47 19.98 -7.95
C ARG A 99 -6.66 21.19 -8.38
N GLU A 100 -7.28 22.34 -8.38
CA GLU A 100 -6.68 23.66 -8.66
C GLU A 100 -5.63 24.07 -7.60
N ASP A 101 -5.00 23.07 -6.94
CA ASP A 101 -4.01 23.27 -5.88
C ASP A 101 -2.58 23.43 -6.40
N GLY A 102 -2.39 23.42 -7.72
CA GLY A 102 -1.09 23.64 -8.37
C GLY A 102 -0.13 22.45 -8.28
N TYR A 103 -0.53 21.32 -7.69
CA TYR A 103 0.34 20.14 -7.60
C TYR A 103 0.25 19.27 -8.86
N ASN A 104 1.39 19.05 -9.51
CA ASN A 104 1.53 18.05 -10.57
C ASN A 104 1.47 16.64 -9.95
N ARG A 105 0.30 16.02 -9.98
CA ARG A 105 0.14 14.64 -9.49
C ARG A 105 0.48 13.66 -10.59
N LYS A 106 1.22 12.61 -10.22
CA LYS A 106 1.50 11.51 -11.14
C LYS A 106 0.22 10.76 -11.47
N THR A 107 0.10 10.29 -12.70
CA THR A 107 -1.00 9.38 -13.11
C THR A 107 -1.06 8.19 -12.17
N GLN A 108 -2.25 7.84 -11.72
CA GLN A 108 -2.49 6.67 -10.88
C GLN A 108 -3.19 5.59 -11.70
N TYR A 109 -2.80 4.36 -11.45
CA TYR A 109 -3.42 3.19 -12.03
C TYR A 109 -4.19 2.45 -10.94
N ILE A 110 -5.30 1.84 -11.30
CA ILE A 110 -6.15 1.10 -10.38
C ILE A 110 -6.50 -0.24 -10.98
N THR A 111 -6.43 -1.28 -10.18
CA THR A 111 -6.98 -2.59 -10.50
C THR A 111 -7.80 -3.09 -9.33
N GLY A 112 -8.76 -3.97 -9.60
CA GLY A 112 -9.58 -4.54 -8.53
C GLY A 112 -10.64 -5.48 -9.05
N VAL A 113 -11.05 -6.35 -8.19
CA VAL A 113 -12.04 -7.39 -8.43
C VAL A 113 -13.31 -7.17 -7.61
N SER A 114 -14.41 -7.73 -8.09
CA SER A 114 -15.72 -7.72 -7.43
C SER A 114 -16.32 -9.13 -7.43
N GLY A 115 -17.51 -9.29 -6.85
CA GLY A 115 -18.25 -10.55 -6.89
C GLY A 115 -17.61 -11.69 -6.10
N LEU A 116 -17.75 -12.91 -6.61
CA LEU A 116 -17.25 -14.13 -5.98
C LEU A 116 -15.71 -14.15 -5.92
N ARG A 117 -15.04 -13.61 -6.93
CA ARG A 117 -13.59 -13.47 -7.00
C ARG A 117 -13.05 -12.61 -5.86
N ALA A 118 -13.68 -11.45 -5.62
CA ALA A 118 -13.32 -10.58 -4.51
C ALA A 118 -13.53 -11.24 -3.15
N ARG A 119 -14.62 -12.00 -3.01
CA ARG A 119 -14.88 -12.79 -1.80
C ARG A 119 -13.77 -13.81 -1.57
N TYR A 120 -13.46 -14.63 -2.56
CA TYR A 120 -12.43 -15.66 -2.47
C TYR A 120 -11.05 -15.09 -2.08
N ILE A 121 -10.62 -14.01 -2.77
CA ILE A 121 -9.35 -13.35 -2.48
C ILE A 121 -9.36 -12.80 -1.05
N CYS A 122 -10.46 -12.15 -0.63
CA CYS A 122 -10.58 -11.62 0.73
C CYS A 122 -10.50 -12.74 1.79
N GLU A 123 -11.12 -13.89 1.55
CA GLU A 123 -11.04 -15.06 2.43
C GLU A 123 -9.59 -15.56 2.57
N LYS A 124 -8.86 -15.59 1.45
CA LYS A 124 -7.48 -16.08 1.40
C LYS A 124 -6.47 -15.14 2.06
N ILE A 125 -6.59 -13.84 1.84
CA ILE A 125 -5.64 -12.88 2.44
C ILE A 125 -5.99 -12.52 3.89
N ARG A 126 -7.24 -12.70 4.33
CA ARG A 126 -7.70 -12.29 5.66
C ARG A 126 -6.83 -12.80 6.81
N PRO A 127 -6.36 -14.07 6.83
CA PRO A 127 -5.50 -14.58 7.90
C PRO A 127 -4.20 -13.78 8.06
N TYR A 128 -3.72 -13.17 6.97
CA TYR A 128 -2.45 -12.45 6.90
C TYR A 128 -2.58 -10.94 7.07
N LEU A 129 -3.80 -10.38 6.99
CA LEU A 129 -4.03 -8.95 7.16
C LEU A 129 -3.81 -8.52 8.61
N ILE A 130 -3.08 -7.43 8.81
CA ILE A 130 -2.80 -6.82 10.11
C ILE A 130 -3.59 -5.52 10.25
N GLU A 131 -3.44 -4.60 9.33
CA GLU A 131 -4.07 -3.28 9.40
C GLU A 131 -5.53 -3.30 8.96
N LYS A 132 -5.83 -3.99 7.86
CA LYS A 132 -7.18 -4.00 7.25
C LYS A 132 -8.03 -5.22 7.61
N THR A 133 -7.67 -5.96 8.68
CA THR A 133 -8.44 -7.14 9.14
C THR A 133 -9.91 -6.80 9.40
N LYS A 134 -10.20 -5.71 10.10
CA LYS A 134 -11.58 -5.27 10.36
C LYS A 134 -12.35 -4.95 9.08
N ASN A 135 -11.67 -4.39 8.09
CA ASN A 135 -12.27 -4.09 6.79
C ASN A 135 -12.62 -5.37 6.03
N ALA A 136 -11.72 -6.37 6.07
CA ALA A 136 -11.94 -7.69 5.47
C ALA A 136 -13.11 -8.42 6.14
N GLU A 137 -13.20 -8.40 7.46
CA GLU A 137 -14.33 -8.99 8.19
C GLU A 137 -15.66 -8.33 7.82
N LYS A 138 -15.71 -6.99 7.82
CA LYS A 138 -16.91 -6.25 7.40
C LYS A 138 -17.30 -6.57 5.96
N PHE A 139 -16.31 -6.67 5.08
CA PHE A 139 -16.50 -7.03 3.68
C PHE A 139 -17.09 -8.44 3.53
N LEU A 140 -16.50 -9.43 4.18
CA LEU A 140 -16.97 -10.82 4.12
C LEU A 140 -18.37 -10.98 4.71
N ARG A 141 -18.67 -10.35 5.85
CA ARG A 141 -20.01 -10.35 6.46
C ARG A 141 -21.08 -9.69 5.58
N SER A 142 -20.69 -8.90 4.59
CA SER A 142 -21.63 -8.29 3.64
C SER A 142 -22.20 -9.28 2.62
N PHE A 143 -21.65 -10.49 2.51
CA PHE A 143 -22.20 -11.59 1.70
C PHE A 143 -23.21 -12.38 2.53
N LYS A 144 -24.44 -12.58 1.99
CA LYS A 144 -25.55 -13.21 2.73
C LYS A 144 -25.22 -14.61 3.26
N ASP A 145 -24.47 -15.38 2.47
CA ASP A 145 -24.17 -16.79 2.75
C ASP A 145 -22.80 -16.99 3.40
N TYR A 146 -22.20 -15.92 3.93
CA TYR A 146 -20.90 -16.04 4.58
C TYR A 146 -21.07 -16.57 6.00
N PRO A 147 -20.56 -17.78 6.30
CA PRO A 147 -20.63 -18.28 7.68
C PRO A 147 -19.78 -17.37 8.57
N ILE A 148 -20.39 -16.86 9.63
CA ILE A 148 -19.73 -16.04 10.64
C ILE A 148 -18.79 -16.97 11.44
N LYS A 149 -17.69 -17.39 10.83
CA LYS A 149 -16.60 -18.05 11.56
C LYS A 149 -15.67 -16.95 12.06
N THR A 150 -15.58 -16.80 13.36
CA THR A 150 -14.45 -16.10 13.99
C THR A 150 -13.19 -16.91 13.64
N VAL A 151 -12.45 -16.46 12.63
CA VAL A 151 -11.12 -17.03 12.40
C VAL A 151 -10.24 -16.40 13.47
N PRO A 152 -9.58 -17.21 14.31
CA PRO A 152 -8.62 -16.67 15.26
C PRO A 152 -7.60 -15.82 14.52
N TYR A 153 -7.16 -14.73 15.15
CA TYR A 153 -6.03 -13.96 14.67
C TYR A 153 -4.84 -14.92 14.58
N MET A 154 -4.45 -15.30 13.37
CA MET A 154 -3.35 -16.23 13.18
C MET A 154 -2.05 -15.50 13.55
N GLN A 155 -1.27 -16.12 14.43
CA GLN A 155 0.10 -15.69 14.58
C GLN A 155 0.84 -16.14 13.32
N HIS A 156 1.32 -15.20 12.53
CA HIS A 156 2.15 -15.51 11.37
C HIS A 156 3.37 -16.30 11.80
N THR A 157 3.73 -17.34 11.05
CA THR A 157 5.08 -17.89 11.09
C THR A 157 6.08 -16.81 10.69
N ASP A 158 7.37 -17.04 10.89
CA ASP A 158 8.37 -16.05 10.47
C ASP A 158 8.43 -15.90 8.95
N GLU A 159 8.21 -16.98 8.21
CA GLU A 159 8.14 -16.99 6.74
C GLU A 159 6.91 -16.21 6.23
N GLU A 160 5.74 -16.47 6.79
CA GLU A 160 4.52 -15.73 6.45
C GLU A 160 4.64 -14.24 6.79
N PHE A 161 5.24 -13.94 7.96
CA PHE A 161 5.52 -12.55 8.31
C PHE A 161 6.46 -11.89 7.31
N MET A 162 7.54 -12.56 6.92
CA MET A 162 8.48 -12.00 5.93
C MET A 162 7.83 -11.81 4.57
N ALA A 163 7.01 -12.74 4.12
CA ALA A 163 6.25 -12.59 2.88
C ALA A 163 5.29 -11.40 2.96
N TRP A 164 4.49 -11.30 4.02
CA TRP A 164 3.63 -10.14 4.26
C TRP A 164 4.43 -8.84 4.35
N PHE A 165 5.53 -8.83 5.10
CA PHE A 165 6.37 -7.66 5.32
C PHE A 165 7.02 -7.18 4.02
N THR A 166 7.42 -8.09 3.14
CA THR A 166 7.93 -7.76 1.79
C THR A 166 6.89 -6.98 1.01
N GLY A 167 5.68 -7.51 0.86
CA GLY A 167 4.60 -6.81 0.16
C GLY A 167 4.23 -5.47 0.80
N TYR A 168 4.24 -5.39 2.13
CA TYR A 168 3.98 -4.17 2.87
C TYR A 168 5.09 -3.12 2.68
N CYS A 169 6.35 -3.53 2.64
CA CYS A 169 7.48 -2.66 2.39
C CYS A 169 7.54 -2.14 0.96
N GLU A 170 7.14 -2.92 -0.02
CA GLU A 170 7.03 -2.46 -1.41
C GLU A 170 5.96 -1.38 -1.57
N ALA A 171 4.89 -1.43 -0.73
CA ALA A 171 3.86 -0.40 -0.69
C ALA A 171 4.28 0.85 0.08
N GLU A 172 4.80 0.70 1.30
CA GLU A 172 4.98 1.79 2.28
C GLU A 172 6.45 2.03 2.67
N GLY A 173 7.37 1.15 2.29
CA GLY A 173 8.77 1.21 2.66
C GLY A 173 9.62 1.99 1.67
N THR A 174 10.80 2.38 2.12
CA THR A 174 11.78 3.06 1.27
C THR A 174 13.19 2.57 1.59
N PHE A 175 13.89 2.10 0.57
CA PHE A 175 15.34 1.87 0.63
C PHE A 175 16.08 3.07 0.06
N ASN A 176 17.00 3.61 0.84
CA ASN A 176 17.81 4.75 0.46
C ASN A 176 19.29 4.38 0.54
N ILE A 177 20.03 4.75 -0.49
CA ILE A 177 21.50 4.69 -0.47
C ILE A 177 22.02 6.11 -0.27
N SER A 178 22.55 6.39 0.92
CA SER A 178 23.11 7.71 1.25
C SER A 178 24.63 7.72 1.07
N LYS A 179 25.12 8.66 0.26
CA LYS A 179 26.53 9.00 0.19
C LYS A 179 26.75 10.26 1.05
N THR A 180 27.51 10.15 2.10
CA THR A 180 27.73 11.26 3.03
C THR A 180 29.18 11.74 2.93
N CYS A 181 29.35 13.01 2.64
CA CYS A 181 30.66 13.66 2.80
C CYS A 181 30.84 14.01 4.28
N LYS A 182 31.83 13.42 4.92
CA LYS A 182 32.14 13.66 6.33
C LYS A 182 33.38 14.52 6.45
N ASN A 183 33.33 15.47 7.37
CA ASN A 183 34.54 16.24 7.77
C ASN A 183 35.25 15.45 8.87
N LYS A 184 36.52 15.28 8.72
CA LYS A 184 37.41 14.73 9.76
C LYS A 184 38.54 15.65 10.04
N ILE A 185 39.13 15.52 11.22
CA ILE A 185 40.36 16.16 11.62
C ILE A 185 41.44 15.07 11.66
N ASN A 186 42.54 15.24 10.95
CA ASN A 186 43.66 14.29 11.00
C ASN A 186 44.49 14.49 12.28
N SER A 187 45.47 13.65 12.49
CA SER A 187 46.38 13.72 13.65
C SER A 187 47.24 15.01 13.75
N LYS A 188 47.28 15.79 12.66
CA LYS A 188 47.95 17.09 12.58
C LYS A 188 47.01 18.28 12.82
N GLY A 189 45.72 18.03 13.12
CA GLY A 189 44.74 19.08 13.32
C GLY A 189 44.14 19.67 12.01
N GLU A 190 44.42 19.10 10.85
CA GLU A 190 43.94 19.60 9.58
C GLU A 190 42.54 19.02 9.27
N HIS A 191 41.63 19.89 8.82
CA HIS A 191 40.28 19.51 8.40
C HIS A 191 40.28 18.98 6.97
N TYR A 192 39.78 17.77 6.77
CA TYR A 192 39.62 17.23 5.43
C TYR A 192 38.21 16.61 5.25
N LYS A 193 37.77 16.66 4.01
CA LYS A 193 36.49 16.02 3.60
C LYS A 193 36.78 14.68 2.95
N TYR A 194 36.07 13.66 3.36
CA TYR A 194 36.12 12.37 2.68
C TYR A 194 34.70 11.84 2.42
N MET A 195 34.54 11.09 1.33
CA MET A 195 33.34 10.39 1.03
C MET A 195 33.26 9.12 1.88
N ALA A 196 32.30 9.08 2.81
CA ALA A 196 32.07 7.85 3.55
C ALA A 196 31.53 6.76 2.60
N PRO A 197 31.79 5.48 2.90
CA PRO A 197 31.17 4.39 2.15
C PRO A 197 29.64 4.58 2.05
N PRO A 198 29.02 4.20 0.93
CA PRO A 198 27.57 4.25 0.80
C PRO A 198 26.89 3.46 1.92
N GLU A 199 25.92 4.09 2.56
CA GLU A 199 25.14 3.48 3.64
C GLU A 199 23.73 3.15 3.14
N VAL A 200 23.34 1.89 3.21
CA VAL A 200 21.96 1.46 2.92
C VAL A 200 21.11 1.72 4.15
N LYS A 201 20.00 2.39 3.96
CA LYS A 201 19.00 2.67 5.00
C LYS A 201 17.65 2.19 4.53
N PHE A 202 16.94 1.53 5.42
CA PHE A 202 15.54 1.20 5.22
C PHE A 202 14.69 2.04 6.16
N GLU A 203 13.63 2.62 5.64
CA GLU A 203 12.66 3.39 6.40
C GLU A 203 11.24 2.89 6.06
N LEU A 204 10.49 2.51 7.08
CA LEU A 204 9.07 2.23 7.00
C LEU A 204 8.30 3.31 7.76
N VAL A 205 7.36 3.97 7.11
CA VAL A 205 6.60 5.08 7.70
C VAL A 205 5.11 4.78 7.67
N ASN A 206 4.45 4.88 8.82
CA ASN A 206 3.01 4.76 8.88
C ASN A 206 2.40 5.73 9.92
N THR A 207 1.12 6.04 9.77
CA THR A 207 0.33 6.82 10.74
C THR A 207 -0.21 5.95 11.88
N ASN A 208 -0.18 4.63 11.73
CA ASN A 208 -0.62 3.66 12.72
C ASN A 208 0.60 3.13 13.49
N GLU A 209 0.75 3.59 14.73
CA GLU A 209 1.85 3.18 15.60
C GLU A 209 1.88 1.67 15.86
N SER A 210 0.71 1.04 15.98
CA SER A 210 0.61 -0.38 16.31
C SER A 210 1.26 -1.28 15.27
N ILE A 211 1.12 -0.95 13.97
CA ILE A 211 1.76 -1.74 12.90
C ILE A 211 3.27 -1.56 12.90
N ILE A 212 3.76 -0.35 13.17
CA ILE A 212 5.19 -0.07 13.28
C ILE A 212 5.81 -0.84 14.46
N ARG A 213 5.12 -0.86 15.61
CA ARG A 213 5.55 -1.65 16.79
C ARG A 213 5.51 -3.15 16.51
N TYR A 214 4.49 -3.63 15.84
CA TYR A 214 4.38 -5.03 15.44
C TYR A 214 5.56 -5.43 14.54
N CYS A 215 5.83 -4.68 13.48
CA CYS A 215 6.97 -4.92 12.59
C CYS A 215 8.30 -4.91 13.36
N LYS A 216 8.49 -3.92 14.25
CA LYS A 216 9.69 -3.86 15.10
C LYS A 216 9.87 -5.13 15.91
N THR A 217 8.84 -5.54 16.67
CA THR A 217 8.91 -6.70 17.56
C THR A 217 9.20 -7.99 16.79
N ARG A 218 8.59 -8.17 15.61
CA ARG A 218 8.79 -9.36 14.78
C ARG A 218 10.21 -9.40 14.21
N LEU A 219 10.68 -8.29 13.64
CA LEU A 219 12.04 -8.19 13.08
C LEU A 219 13.13 -8.37 14.15
N GLU A 220 12.94 -7.81 15.35
CA GLU A 220 13.88 -8.00 16.45
C GLU A 220 13.96 -9.48 16.90
N LYS A 221 12.82 -10.18 16.96
CA LYS A 221 12.80 -11.62 17.22
C LYS A 221 13.54 -12.45 16.16
N MET A 222 13.55 -11.97 14.92
CA MET A 222 14.29 -12.59 13.81
C MET A 222 15.76 -12.17 13.75
N GLY A 223 16.25 -11.38 14.72
CA GLY A 223 17.65 -10.98 14.83
C GLY A 223 18.02 -9.70 14.08
N PHE A 224 17.05 -8.96 13.53
CA PHE A 224 17.33 -7.65 12.93
C PHE A 224 17.56 -6.59 13.99
N PHE A 225 18.61 -5.82 13.84
CA PHE A 225 18.86 -4.69 14.72
C PHE A 225 18.08 -3.46 14.28
N ILE A 226 17.18 -2.99 15.15
CA ILE A 226 16.37 -1.81 14.93
C ILE A 226 16.75 -0.73 15.95
N GLN A 227 17.20 0.42 15.47
CA GLN A 227 17.69 1.49 16.35
C GLN A 227 16.61 2.00 17.29
N LYS A 228 15.54 2.56 16.74
CA LYS A 228 14.38 3.08 17.49
C LYS A 228 13.21 3.37 16.59
N ILE A 229 12.03 3.48 17.17
CA ILE A 229 10.88 4.06 16.48
C ILE A 229 11.00 5.58 16.53
N GLY A 230 11.13 6.21 15.38
CA GLY A 230 11.06 7.67 15.27
C GLY A 230 9.61 8.14 15.31
N PHE A 231 9.37 9.28 15.91
CA PHE A 231 8.08 9.95 15.93
C PHE A 231 8.18 11.34 15.30
N ARG A 232 7.24 11.65 14.42
CA ARG A 232 7.09 12.99 13.85
C ARG A 232 5.66 13.46 14.05
N LYS A 233 5.47 14.47 14.89
CA LYS A 233 4.18 15.10 15.11
C LYS A 233 3.64 15.70 13.80
N GLY A 234 2.39 15.45 13.52
CA GLY A 234 1.70 16.05 12.38
C GLY A 234 1.61 17.57 12.52
N ARG A 235 1.93 18.28 11.45
CA ARG A 235 1.87 19.74 11.41
C ARG A 235 0.61 20.18 10.67
N HIS A 236 0.11 21.36 11.01
CA HIS A 236 -0.89 22.02 10.18
C HIS A 236 -0.24 22.48 8.87
N THR A 237 -0.83 22.14 7.76
CA THR A 237 -0.42 22.64 6.43
C THR A 237 -1.54 23.52 5.90
N PHE A 238 -1.17 24.70 5.41
CA PHE A 238 -2.10 25.61 4.80
C PHE A 238 -2.11 25.38 3.29
N PHE A 239 -3.30 25.15 2.72
CA PHE A 239 -3.52 25.06 1.29
C PHE A 239 -4.29 26.30 0.84
N GLY A 240 -3.96 26.80 -0.35
CA GLY A 240 -4.52 28.04 -0.88
C GLY A 240 -3.64 29.26 -0.62
N ALA A 241 -3.82 30.31 -1.43
CA ALA A 241 -3.05 31.55 -1.30
C ALA A 241 -3.33 32.25 0.03
N LYS A 242 -2.31 32.89 0.59
CA LYS A 242 -2.43 33.68 1.83
C LYS A 242 -3.43 34.82 1.60
N GLY A 243 -4.51 34.86 2.38
CA GLY A 243 -5.54 35.93 2.29
C GLY A 243 -6.77 35.56 1.46
N THR A 244 -6.83 34.40 0.81
CA THR A 244 -8.03 33.95 0.08
C THR A 244 -9.02 33.22 0.98
N LYS A 245 -10.35 33.31 0.65
CA LYS A 245 -11.43 32.60 1.36
C LYS A 245 -11.29 31.07 1.28
N ASP A 246 -10.49 30.56 0.34
CA ASP A 246 -10.29 29.12 0.10
C ASP A 246 -9.12 28.52 0.89
N ARG A 247 -8.53 29.28 1.78
CA ARG A 247 -7.41 28.79 2.61
C ARG A 247 -7.90 27.73 3.58
N ARG A 248 -7.55 26.47 3.30
CA ARG A 248 -7.89 25.34 4.17
C ARG A 248 -6.70 24.95 5.04
N ILE A 249 -6.97 24.75 6.33
CA ILE A 249 -5.99 24.20 7.26
C ILE A 249 -6.18 22.70 7.28
N VAL A 250 -5.16 21.96 6.84
CA VAL A 250 -5.17 20.50 6.92
C VAL A 250 -4.17 20.07 7.98
N LYS A 251 -4.66 19.43 9.04
CA LYS A 251 -3.82 18.80 10.04
C LYS A 251 -3.25 17.50 9.44
N LYS A 252 -1.93 17.43 9.26
CA LYS A 252 -1.26 16.19 8.92
C LYS A 252 -1.31 15.26 10.14
N LYS A 253 -1.50 13.97 9.88
CA LYS A 253 -1.44 12.93 10.92
C LYS A 253 -0.02 12.83 11.48
N ASP A 254 0.08 12.35 12.70
CA ASP A 254 1.34 11.94 13.29
C ASP A 254 1.92 10.78 12.49
N LEU A 255 3.24 10.71 12.40
CA LEU A 255 3.95 9.69 11.65
C LEU A 255 4.90 8.95 12.59
N PHE A 256 4.85 7.64 12.51
CA PHE A 256 5.78 6.73 13.18
C PHE A 256 6.71 6.13 12.14
N ARG A 257 7.98 5.95 12.50
CA ARG A 257 9.03 5.53 11.58
C ARG A 257 9.85 4.42 12.19
N LEU A 258 10.06 3.37 11.41
CA LEU A 258 10.97 2.29 11.74
C LEU A 258 12.21 2.43 10.86
N PHE A 259 13.38 2.45 11.49
CA PHE A 259 14.66 2.59 10.80
C PHE A 259 15.53 1.36 11.00
N LEU A 260 16.01 0.82 9.90
CA LEU A 260 17.13 -0.10 9.86
C LEU A 260 18.27 0.57 9.12
N ALA A 261 19.47 0.49 9.68
CA ALA A 261 20.65 1.04 9.05
C ALA A 261 21.70 -0.04 8.81
N SER A 262 22.60 0.23 7.88
CA SER A 262 23.82 -0.57 7.61
C SER A 262 23.53 -2.04 7.34
N SER A 263 24.12 -2.94 8.13
CA SER A 263 24.06 -4.38 7.91
C SER A 263 22.64 -4.94 7.95
N SER A 264 21.81 -4.53 8.92
CA SER A 264 20.43 -5.01 9.03
C SER A 264 19.59 -4.61 7.82
N ALA A 265 19.75 -3.40 7.28
CA ALA A 265 19.03 -2.99 6.06
C ALA A 265 19.50 -3.78 4.82
N GLN A 266 20.79 -4.11 4.74
CA GLN A 266 21.35 -4.93 3.64
C GLN A 266 20.86 -6.37 3.71
N ILE A 267 20.84 -6.96 4.90
CA ILE A 267 20.32 -8.32 5.11
C ILE A 267 18.83 -8.37 4.75
N LEU A 268 18.05 -7.40 5.25
CA LEU A 268 16.63 -7.29 4.93
C LEU A 268 16.40 -7.20 3.42
N TYR A 269 17.10 -6.30 2.74
CA TYR A 269 17.00 -6.16 1.29
C TYR A 269 17.24 -7.48 0.57
N ARG A 270 18.29 -8.22 0.94
CA ARG A 270 18.59 -9.52 0.34
C ARG A 270 17.55 -10.58 0.62
N SER A 271 16.95 -10.58 1.81
CA SER A 271 15.90 -11.54 2.17
C SER A 271 14.54 -11.27 1.51
N MET A 272 14.35 -10.05 0.96
CA MET A 272 13.15 -9.65 0.21
C MET A 272 13.29 -9.88 -1.31
N LEU A 273 14.49 -10.16 -1.80
CA LEU A 273 14.68 -10.51 -3.21
C LEU A 273 14.20 -11.94 -3.46
N PRO A 274 13.50 -12.18 -4.60
CA PRO A 274 13.03 -13.52 -4.99
C PRO A 274 14.20 -14.46 -5.29
#